data_73a7b24802afa9426052ebacf8538e84
#
_entry.id   73a7b24802afa9426052ebacf8538e84
#
_cell.length_a   1.000
_cell.length_b   1.000
_cell.length_c   1.000
_cell.angle_alpha   90.00
_cell.angle_beta   90.00
_cell.angle_gamma   90.00
#
_symmetry.space_group_name_H-M   'P 1'
#
loop_
_entity.id
_entity.type
_entity.pdbx_description
1 polymer ?
#
loop_
_entity_poly.entity_id
_entity_poly.type
_entity_poly.pdbx_seq_one_letter_code
_entity_poly.pdbx_strand_id
1 'polypeptide(L)'
;MLIEKIDYKFKEFNRVLQIEWTLGNTCNYNCSYCLPILHNNSFPWINLDESKTFIDKLHNHYSKLGITDYIWKFGGGEPTLYKDFVELCVYINSKPNNYIIPITNGSRKLHWWQEHAKNFFAVHFSIHPEFVDPNHIVAVCDNLIEQKIDSICHVMMKPNDWNRCLEIVEVLKNSQHKQWGIQAKPLHHTWELDTAEERDLYPYTAEQKQIFQAPIRAQNRISPRVDSKLNRDMYMVTEEGIKDFDPYWAVTHDIVDWSGFKCDAGINRIYINYDKRMYLGAGCRVELNNFVGKKYNEEFEFPTKSIICNQRRCVCIADVQVPKSR
;
A
#
# COMPACT_ATOMS: atom_id res chain seq x y z
N MET A 1 -21.65 18.96 2.47
CA MET A 1 -21.63 18.16 1.21
C MET A 1 -21.97 16.73 1.58
N LEU A 2 -23.12 16.23 1.12
CA LEU A 2 -23.51 14.84 1.34
C LEU A 2 -22.94 13.98 0.20
N ILE A 3 -22.13 12.97 0.54
CA ILE A 3 -21.64 11.99 -0.43
C ILE A 3 -22.59 10.80 -0.45
N GLU A 4 -23.04 10.40 -1.63
CA GLU A 4 -23.91 9.25 -1.85
C GLU A 4 -23.13 8.02 -2.29
N LYS A 5 -22.05 8.24 -3.06
CA LYS A 5 -21.24 7.17 -3.65
C LYS A 5 -19.81 7.65 -3.89
N ILE A 6 -18.84 6.74 -3.71
CA ILE A 6 -17.51 6.81 -4.32
C ILE A 6 -17.27 5.54 -5.12
N ASP A 7 -16.65 5.68 -6.30
CA ASP A 7 -16.40 4.53 -7.18
C ASP A 7 -15.23 4.83 -8.11
N TYR A 8 -14.71 3.81 -8.78
CA TYR A 8 -13.65 3.95 -9.78
C TYR A 8 -14.19 4.58 -11.07
N LYS A 9 -13.41 5.50 -11.66
CA LYS A 9 -13.73 6.08 -12.98
C LYS A 9 -13.70 5.01 -14.07
N PHE A 10 -12.80 4.05 -13.95
CA PHE A 10 -12.63 2.94 -14.88
C PHE A 10 -13.22 1.67 -14.27
N LYS A 11 -14.32 1.20 -14.83
CA LYS A 11 -15.06 0.04 -14.31
C LYS A 11 -14.25 -1.26 -14.33
N GLU A 12 -13.25 -1.33 -15.18
CA GLU A 12 -12.31 -2.45 -15.25
C GLU A 12 -11.59 -2.65 -13.92
N PHE A 13 -11.34 -1.57 -13.17
CA PHE A 13 -10.71 -1.67 -11.85
C PHE A 13 -11.60 -2.34 -10.78
N ASN A 14 -12.92 -2.42 -10.98
CA ASN A 14 -13.82 -3.21 -10.13
C ASN A 14 -13.53 -4.73 -10.19
N ARG A 15 -12.76 -5.17 -11.19
CA ARG A 15 -12.33 -6.56 -11.36
C ARG A 15 -10.92 -6.81 -10.83
N VAL A 16 -10.38 -5.87 -10.06
CA VAL A 16 -9.05 -5.96 -9.45
C VAL A 16 -9.18 -6.20 -7.96
N LEU A 17 -8.53 -7.25 -7.46
CA LEU A 17 -8.33 -7.45 -6.03
C LEU A 17 -6.98 -6.88 -5.62
N GLN A 18 -6.97 -6.00 -4.63
CA GLN A 18 -5.76 -5.51 -3.99
C GLN A 18 -5.48 -6.30 -2.72
N ILE A 19 -4.35 -6.97 -2.66
CA ILE A 19 -3.89 -7.73 -1.50
C ILE A 19 -2.70 -6.98 -0.89
N GLU A 20 -2.85 -6.49 0.33
CA GLU A 20 -1.74 -5.96 1.09
C GLU A 20 -1.34 -7.00 2.14
N TRP A 21 -0.09 -7.45 2.09
CA TRP A 21 0.39 -8.56 2.90
C TRP A 21 1.67 -8.18 3.65
N THR A 22 1.58 -8.16 4.95
CA THR A 22 2.70 -7.98 5.86
C THR A 22 3.35 -9.33 6.13
N LEU A 23 4.51 -9.59 5.51
CA LEU A 23 5.14 -10.93 5.48
C LEU A 23 5.77 -11.34 6.82
N GLY A 24 6.00 -10.40 7.72
CA GLY A 24 6.62 -10.56 9.02
C GLY A 24 6.98 -9.19 9.58
N ASN A 25 7.64 -9.14 10.73
CA ASN A 25 8.03 -7.89 11.37
C ASN A 25 9.55 -7.76 11.60
N THR A 26 10.35 -8.44 10.77
CA THR A 26 11.81 -8.30 10.75
C THR A 26 12.20 -7.12 9.87
N CYS A 27 12.97 -6.17 10.41
CA CYS A 27 13.52 -5.05 9.67
C CYS A 27 14.99 -4.84 10.03
N ASN A 28 15.78 -4.38 9.07
CA ASN A 28 17.17 -3.99 9.30
C ASN A 28 17.32 -2.51 9.71
N TYR A 29 16.20 -1.75 9.73
CA TYR A 29 16.14 -0.39 10.27
C TYR A 29 15.39 -0.40 11.61
N ASN A 30 15.78 0.53 12.48
CA ASN A 30 15.15 0.78 13.77
C ASN A 30 14.73 2.24 13.86
N CYS A 31 13.83 2.64 12.95
CA CYS A 31 13.37 4.04 12.83
C CYS A 31 12.65 4.47 14.11
N SER A 32 13.03 5.62 14.66
CA SER A 32 12.51 6.11 15.95
C SER A 32 11.00 6.39 15.97
N TYR A 33 10.39 6.55 14.81
CA TYR A 33 8.95 6.79 14.62
C TYR A 33 8.18 5.53 14.21
N CYS A 34 8.87 4.41 14.00
CA CYS A 34 8.23 3.15 13.70
C CYS A 34 7.84 2.44 14.99
N LEU A 35 6.66 1.85 15.03
CA LEU A 35 6.24 1.06 16.20
C LEU A 35 7.19 -0.12 16.42
N PRO A 36 7.64 -0.36 17.65
CA PRO A 36 8.55 -1.48 17.97
C PRO A 36 8.04 -2.82 17.45
N ILE A 37 6.73 -3.07 17.52
CA ILE A 37 6.10 -4.30 17.02
C ILE A 37 6.30 -4.51 15.52
N LEU A 38 6.60 -3.48 14.73
CA LEU A 38 6.80 -3.58 13.29
C LEU A 38 8.24 -3.92 12.89
N HIS A 39 9.19 -3.97 13.84
CA HIS A 39 10.61 -4.23 13.53
C HIS A 39 11.36 -5.01 14.62
N ASN A 40 10.65 -5.65 15.58
CA ASN A 40 11.26 -6.31 16.74
C ASN A 40 11.48 -7.83 16.57
N ASN A 41 11.24 -8.37 15.40
CA ASN A 41 11.38 -9.82 15.10
C ASN A 41 10.50 -10.75 15.96
N SER A 42 9.45 -10.24 16.59
CA SER A 42 8.57 -11.07 17.45
C SER A 42 7.68 -12.03 16.65
N PHE A 43 7.48 -11.76 15.35
CA PHE A 43 6.74 -12.62 14.44
C PHE A 43 7.65 -13.16 13.35
N PRO A 44 7.72 -14.49 13.19
CA PRO A 44 8.54 -15.11 12.15
C PRO A 44 7.98 -14.75 10.76
N TRP A 45 8.86 -14.84 9.75
CA TRP A 45 8.43 -14.80 8.36
C TRP A 45 7.34 -15.84 8.08
N ILE A 46 6.50 -15.54 7.12
CA ILE A 46 5.50 -16.48 6.62
C ILE A 46 6.16 -17.78 6.14
N ASN A 47 5.40 -18.88 6.18
CA ASN A 47 5.82 -20.13 5.56
C ASN A 47 5.47 -20.10 4.07
N LEU A 48 6.43 -20.43 3.21
CA LEU A 48 6.26 -20.35 1.75
C LEU A 48 5.19 -21.30 1.22
N ASP A 49 5.14 -22.56 1.70
CA ASP A 49 4.19 -23.55 1.19
C ASP A 49 2.75 -23.26 1.65
N GLU A 50 2.60 -22.82 2.92
CA GLU A 50 1.30 -22.31 3.40
C GLU A 50 0.83 -21.12 2.55
N SER A 51 1.76 -20.23 2.19
CA SER A 51 1.49 -19.04 1.39
C SER A 51 1.08 -19.41 -0.04
N LYS A 52 1.76 -20.36 -0.67
CA LYS A 52 1.38 -20.90 -2.00
C LYS A 52 -0.03 -21.48 -1.97
N THR A 53 -0.33 -22.29 -0.95
CA THR A 53 -1.67 -22.87 -0.75
C THR A 53 -2.75 -21.80 -0.59
N PHE A 54 -2.46 -20.74 0.19
CA PHE A 54 -3.38 -19.62 0.37
C PHE A 54 -3.61 -18.85 -0.94
N ILE A 55 -2.55 -18.57 -1.70
CA ILE A 55 -2.61 -17.90 -3.00
C ILE A 55 -3.51 -18.67 -3.96
N ASP A 56 -3.39 -20.00 -4.00
CA ASP A 56 -4.25 -20.84 -4.84
C ASP A 56 -5.73 -20.78 -4.43
N LYS A 57 -6.00 -20.86 -3.14
CA LYS A 57 -7.36 -20.70 -2.60
C LYS A 57 -7.95 -19.35 -2.95
N LEU A 58 -7.16 -18.27 -2.81
CA LEU A 58 -7.54 -16.91 -3.12
C LEU A 58 -7.91 -16.76 -4.61
N HIS A 59 -7.03 -17.18 -5.51
CA HIS A 59 -7.29 -17.12 -6.95
C HIS A 59 -8.54 -17.93 -7.33
N ASN A 60 -8.70 -19.16 -6.80
CA ASN A 60 -9.86 -20.00 -7.07
C ASN A 60 -11.17 -19.35 -6.58
N HIS A 61 -11.16 -18.65 -5.45
CA HIS A 61 -12.34 -17.98 -4.91
C HIS A 61 -12.68 -16.72 -5.72
N TYR A 62 -11.75 -15.79 -5.83
CA TYR A 62 -12.02 -14.48 -6.40
C TYR A 62 -12.24 -14.51 -7.92
N SER A 63 -11.67 -15.46 -8.65
CA SER A 63 -11.97 -15.65 -10.07
C SER A 63 -13.45 -15.99 -10.31
N LYS A 64 -14.09 -16.73 -9.40
CA LYS A 64 -15.54 -17.03 -9.45
C LYS A 64 -16.41 -15.82 -9.18
N LEU A 65 -15.87 -14.80 -8.51
CA LEU A 65 -16.52 -13.49 -8.30
C LEU A 65 -16.28 -12.51 -9.45
N GLY A 66 -15.58 -12.93 -10.51
CA GLY A 66 -15.29 -12.10 -11.67
C GLY A 66 -14.05 -11.23 -11.52
N ILE A 67 -13.23 -11.41 -10.48
CA ILE A 67 -11.92 -10.79 -10.35
C ILE A 67 -10.98 -11.44 -11.35
N THR A 68 -10.29 -10.60 -12.13
CA THR A 68 -9.39 -11.04 -13.20
C THR A 68 -7.94 -10.62 -12.96
N ASP A 69 -7.72 -9.63 -12.11
CA ASP A 69 -6.42 -9.02 -11.91
C ASP A 69 -6.12 -8.88 -10.41
N TYR A 70 -4.87 -9.09 -10.02
CA TYR A 70 -4.45 -9.16 -8.61
C TYR A 70 -3.23 -8.28 -8.37
N ILE A 71 -3.38 -7.27 -7.52
CA ILE A 71 -2.28 -6.40 -7.09
C ILE A 71 -1.80 -6.86 -5.71
N TRP A 72 -0.56 -7.32 -5.64
CA TRP A 72 0.09 -7.77 -4.41
C TRP A 72 1.03 -6.69 -3.89
N LYS A 73 0.70 -6.12 -2.74
CA LYS A 73 1.56 -5.18 -2.03
C LYS A 73 2.18 -5.88 -0.84
N PHE A 74 3.48 -6.06 -0.86
CA PHE A 74 4.22 -6.68 0.24
C PHE A 74 4.88 -5.62 1.10
N GLY A 75 4.62 -5.68 2.41
CA GLY A 75 5.17 -4.79 3.41
C GLY A 75 5.44 -5.50 4.72
N GLY A 76 5.61 -4.71 5.79
CA GLY A 76 5.89 -5.18 7.14
C GLY A 76 7.38 -5.49 7.37
N GLY A 77 7.98 -4.91 8.40
CA GLY A 77 9.43 -4.92 8.52
C GLY A 77 10.09 -4.47 7.21
N GLU A 78 11.06 -5.26 6.73
CA GLU A 78 11.63 -5.10 5.38
C GLU A 78 11.41 -6.39 4.58
N PRO A 79 10.44 -6.43 3.66
CA PRO A 79 10.03 -7.67 3.00
C PRO A 79 11.14 -8.31 2.17
N THR A 80 12.08 -7.53 1.65
CA THR A 80 13.19 -8.06 0.85
C THR A 80 14.21 -8.84 1.68
N LEU A 81 14.15 -8.80 3.02
CA LEU A 81 14.96 -9.62 3.90
C LEU A 81 14.44 -11.05 4.04
N TYR A 82 13.17 -11.28 3.72
CA TYR A 82 12.62 -12.63 3.73
C TYR A 82 13.35 -13.49 2.72
N LYS A 83 13.95 -14.59 3.18
CA LYS A 83 14.83 -15.44 2.35
C LYS A 83 14.11 -16.00 1.11
N ASP A 84 12.82 -16.31 1.26
CA ASP A 84 12.02 -16.92 0.20
C ASP A 84 11.18 -15.87 -0.57
N PHE A 85 11.46 -14.56 -0.39
CA PHE A 85 10.70 -13.47 -1.01
C PHE A 85 10.66 -13.56 -2.54
N VAL A 86 11.82 -13.79 -3.15
CA VAL A 86 11.91 -13.91 -4.61
C VAL A 86 11.14 -15.13 -5.10
N GLU A 87 11.24 -16.28 -4.41
CA GLU A 87 10.51 -17.49 -4.77
C GLU A 87 8.99 -17.28 -4.65
N LEU A 88 8.53 -16.60 -3.62
CA LEU A 88 7.12 -16.20 -3.47
C LEU A 88 6.66 -15.33 -4.66
N CYS A 89 7.47 -14.34 -5.07
CA CYS A 89 7.16 -13.48 -6.21
C CYS A 89 7.13 -14.27 -7.53
N VAL A 90 8.07 -15.17 -7.75
CA VAL A 90 8.08 -16.07 -8.92
C VAL A 90 6.83 -16.94 -8.95
N TYR A 91 6.44 -17.50 -7.81
CA TYR A 91 5.23 -18.32 -7.72
C TYR A 91 3.96 -17.52 -8.07
N ILE A 92 3.82 -16.30 -7.55
CA ILE A 92 2.69 -15.44 -7.88
C ILE A 92 2.69 -15.08 -9.38
N ASN A 93 3.85 -14.74 -9.94
CA ASN A 93 3.99 -14.40 -11.36
C ASN A 93 3.75 -15.61 -12.30
N SER A 94 3.80 -16.85 -11.80
CA SER A 94 3.42 -18.02 -12.58
C SER A 94 1.91 -18.09 -12.90
N LYS A 95 1.11 -17.29 -12.20
CA LYS A 95 -0.33 -17.16 -12.44
C LYS A 95 -0.61 -15.90 -13.29
N PRO A 96 -1.67 -15.90 -14.10
CA PRO A 96 -1.96 -14.75 -14.98
C PRO A 96 -2.39 -13.50 -14.18
N ASN A 97 -2.11 -12.34 -14.76
CA ASN A 97 -2.60 -11.02 -14.31
C ASN A 97 -2.26 -10.69 -12.84
N ASN A 98 -1.05 -11.00 -12.41
CA ASN A 98 -0.53 -10.63 -11.11
C ASN A 98 0.46 -9.46 -11.23
N TYR A 99 0.34 -8.50 -10.30
CA TYR A 99 1.12 -7.26 -10.27
C TYR A 99 1.73 -7.10 -8.88
N ILE A 100 3.02 -7.36 -8.75
CA ILE A 100 3.72 -7.36 -7.47
C ILE A 100 4.34 -5.98 -7.21
N ILE A 101 4.08 -5.41 -6.05
CA ILE A 101 4.58 -4.11 -5.61
C ILE A 101 5.19 -4.28 -4.21
N PRO A 102 6.50 -4.48 -4.05
CA PRO A 102 7.14 -4.40 -2.75
C PRO A 102 7.09 -2.96 -2.21
N ILE A 103 6.78 -2.83 -0.92
CA ILE A 103 6.92 -1.61 -0.12
C ILE A 103 8.18 -1.83 0.74
N THR A 104 9.27 -1.16 0.41
CA THR A 104 10.61 -1.49 0.91
C THR A 104 11.38 -0.25 1.32
N ASN A 105 12.32 -0.39 2.24
CA ASN A 105 13.26 0.66 2.58
C ASN A 105 14.42 0.81 1.57
N GLY A 106 14.48 -0.08 0.58
CA GLY A 106 15.47 -0.03 -0.50
C GLY A 106 16.89 -0.45 -0.12
N SER A 107 17.10 -1.02 1.05
CA SER A 107 18.43 -1.32 1.61
C SER A 107 19.20 -2.45 0.92
N ARG A 108 18.56 -3.24 0.08
CA ARG A 108 19.26 -4.26 -0.71
C ARG A 108 20.26 -3.62 -1.66
N LYS A 109 21.44 -4.24 -1.78
CA LYS A 109 22.49 -3.77 -2.69
C LYS A 109 22.02 -3.71 -4.14
N LEU A 110 22.59 -2.83 -4.94
CA LEU A 110 22.18 -2.59 -6.33
C LEU A 110 22.14 -3.88 -7.17
N HIS A 111 23.12 -4.79 -7.03
CA HIS A 111 23.12 -6.05 -7.78
C HIS A 111 21.90 -6.93 -7.50
N TRP A 112 21.33 -6.89 -6.29
CA TRP A 112 20.11 -7.61 -5.96
C TRP A 112 18.92 -7.08 -6.78
N TRP A 113 18.82 -5.75 -6.93
CA TRP A 113 17.79 -5.12 -7.76
C TRP A 113 17.97 -5.45 -9.24
N GLN A 114 19.23 -5.44 -9.73
CA GLN A 114 19.56 -5.83 -11.11
C GLN A 114 19.08 -7.25 -11.44
N GLU A 115 19.20 -8.16 -10.50
CA GLU A 115 18.86 -9.57 -10.69
C GLU A 115 17.36 -9.85 -10.54
N HIS A 116 16.71 -9.23 -9.54
CA HIS A 116 15.39 -9.66 -9.08
C HIS A 116 14.25 -8.71 -9.43
N ALA A 117 14.52 -7.46 -9.80
CA ALA A 117 13.48 -6.45 -10.05
C ALA A 117 12.51 -6.84 -11.17
N LYS A 118 12.94 -7.67 -12.14
CA LYS A 118 12.09 -8.24 -13.20
C LYS A 118 10.83 -8.95 -12.70
N ASN A 119 10.83 -9.36 -11.42
CA ASN A 119 9.67 -9.99 -10.78
C ASN A 119 8.62 -8.99 -10.30
N PHE A 120 8.92 -7.68 -10.33
CA PHE A 120 8.03 -6.65 -9.83
C PHE A 120 7.34 -5.90 -10.96
N PHE A 121 6.11 -5.49 -10.70
CA PHE A 121 5.38 -4.57 -11.55
C PHE A 121 5.81 -3.13 -11.31
N ALA A 122 5.95 -2.77 -10.04
CA ALA A 122 6.45 -1.48 -9.58
C ALA A 122 7.12 -1.65 -8.21
N VAL A 123 7.89 -0.65 -7.77
CA VAL A 123 8.52 -0.63 -6.44
C VAL A 123 8.14 0.65 -5.71
N HIS A 124 7.64 0.53 -4.48
CA HIS A 124 7.37 1.64 -3.59
C HIS A 124 8.46 1.72 -2.52
N PHE A 125 9.28 2.75 -2.58
CA PHE A 125 10.31 2.97 -1.58
C PHE A 125 9.77 3.81 -0.43
N SER A 126 9.97 3.32 0.80
CA SER A 126 9.81 4.10 2.02
C SER A 126 11.18 4.66 2.41
N ILE A 127 11.39 5.93 2.17
CA ILE A 127 12.68 6.59 2.38
C ILE A 127 12.75 7.10 3.81
N HIS A 128 13.52 6.41 4.65
CA HIS A 128 13.64 6.67 6.07
C HIS A 128 14.88 7.55 6.34
N PRO A 129 14.71 8.84 6.70
CA PRO A 129 15.82 9.80 6.77
C PRO A 129 16.93 9.43 7.76
N GLU A 130 16.61 8.63 8.79
CA GLU A 130 17.59 8.20 9.81
C GLU A 130 18.63 7.21 9.27
N PHE A 131 18.32 6.46 8.21
CA PHE A 131 19.14 5.32 7.76
C PHE A 131 19.49 5.34 6.29
N VAL A 132 18.76 6.08 5.46
CA VAL A 132 18.90 5.99 4.01
C VAL A 132 20.21 6.62 3.51
N ASP A 133 20.83 5.96 2.54
CA ASP A 133 21.75 6.59 1.59
C ASP A 133 20.93 7.01 0.35
N PRO A 134 20.67 8.31 0.15
CA PRO A 134 19.84 8.75 -0.98
C PRO A 134 20.50 8.52 -2.34
N ASN A 135 21.85 8.49 -2.42
CA ASN A 135 22.56 8.20 -3.67
C ASN A 135 22.38 6.74 -4.07
N HIS A 136 22.36 5.82 -3.10
CA HIS A 136 22.03 4.42 -3.35
C HIS A 136 20.60 4.28 -3.91
N ILE A 137 19.62 4.98 -3.32
CA ILE A 137 18.24 4.95 -3.82
C ILE A 137 18.14 5.49 -5.25
N VAL A 138 18.86 6.58 -5.57
CA VAL A 138 18.95 7.08 -6.95
C VAL A 138 19.45 6.01 -7.90
N ALA A 139 20.58 5.36 -7.57
CA ALA A 139 21.15 4.30 -8.40
C ALA A 139 20.18 3.11 -8.61
N VAL A 140 19.44 2.73 -7.55
CA VAL A 140 18.43 1.69 -7.65
C VAL A 140 17.25 2.12 -8.54
N CYS A 141 16.71 3.33 -8.34
CA CYS A 141 15.60 3.85 -9.14
C CYS A 141 15.99 3.98 -10.62
N ASP A 142 17.19 4.46 -10.90
CA ASP A 142 17.68 4.60 -12.28
C ASP A 142 17.83 3.21 -12.94
N ASN A 143 18.32 2.22 -12.22
CA ASN A 143 18.36 0.83 -12.71
C ASN A 143 16.95 0.25 -12.95
N LEU A 144 15.96 0.57 -12.11
CA LEU A 144 14.57 0.15 -12.35
C LEU A 144 14.00 0.75 -13.64
N ILE A 145 14.32 2.03 -13.94
CA ILE A 145 13.94 2.67 -15.19
C ILE A 145 14.50 1.92 -16.41
N GLU A 146 15.79 1.55 -16.37
CA GLU A 146 16.42 0.75 -17.43
C GLU A 146 15.71 -0.59 -17.65
N GLN A 147 15.21 -1.20 -16.58
CA GLN A 147 14.41 -2.43 -16.62
C GLN A 147 12.92 -2.20 -16.94
N LYS A 148 12.48 -0.95 -17.19
CA LYS A 148 11.08 -0.56 -17.44
C LYS A 148 10.14 -0.88 -16.29
N ILE A 149 10.62 -0.71 -15.06
CA ILE A 149 9.87 -0.93 -13.83
C ILE A 149 9.59 0.42 -13.18
N ASP A 150 8.32 0.66 -12.90
CA ASP A 150 7.88 1.89 -12.27
C ASP A 150 8.33 1.95 -10.80
N SER A 151 8.70 3.13 -10.32
CA SER A 151 9.02 3.32 -8.91
C SER A 151 8.55 4.68 -8.38
N ILE A 152 8.31 4.72 -7.08
CA ILE A 152 8.00 5.94 -6.33
C ILE A 152 8.72 5.94 -4.98
N CYS A 153 9.32 7.06 -4.65
CA CYS A 153 9.97 7.30 -3.36
C CYS A 153 9.05 8.11 -2.45
N HIS A 154 8.59 7.50 -1.37
CA HIS A 154 7.85 8.16 -0.29
C HIS A 154 8.86 8.60 0.77
N VAL A 155 9.21 9.88 0.81
CA VAL A 155 10.10 10.43 1.83
C VAL A 155 9.31 10.62 3.12
N MET A 156 9.70 9.90 4.17
CA MET A 156 9.08 9.95 5.49
C MET A 156 9.50 11.25 6.18
N MET A 157 8.61 12.25 6.20
CA MET A 157 8.93 13.62 6.62
C MET A 157 8.90 13.74 8.15
N LYS A 158 10.02 13.39 8.79
CA LYS A 158 10.17 13.47 10.26
C LYS A 158 10.31 14.94 10.70
N PRO A 159 9.41 15.48 11.55
CA PRO A 159 9.42 16.91 11.87
C PRO A 159 10.73 17.39 12.53
N ASN A 160 11.30 16.56 13.43
CA ASN A 160 12.53 16.90 14.14
C ASN A 160 13.81 16.80 13.26
N ASP A 161 13.72 16.12 12.12
CA ASP A 161 14.81 15.94 11.16
C ASP A 161 14.46 16.57 9.81
N TRP A 162 13.65 17.63 9.82
CA TRP A 162 13.07 18.24 8.62
C TRP A 162 14.11 18.64 7.57
N ASN A 163 15.20 19.26 8.00
CA ASN A 163 16.28 19.66 7.08
C ASN A 163 16.91 18.43 6.39
N ARG A 164 17.12 17.35 7.14
CA ARG A 164 17.63 16.10 6.56
C ARG A 164 16.65 15.51 5.54
N CYS A 165 15.35 15.59 5.81
CA CYS A 165 14.33 15.18 4.83
C CYS A 165 14.42 16.00 3.53
N LEU A 166 14.61 17.33 3.64
CA LEU A 166 14.75 18.21 2.47
C LEU A 166 16.05 17.95 1.70
N GLU A 167 17.17 17.70 2.39
CA GLU A 167 18.43 17.30 1.74
C GLU A 167 18.25 16.03 0.90
N ILE A 168 17.57 15.00 1.46
CA ILE A 168 17.26 13.76 0.75
C ILE A 168 16.40 14.06 -0.48
N VAL A 169 15.35 14.87 -0.34
CA VAL A 169 14.50 15.29 -1.45
C VAL A 169 15.33 15.93 -2.57
N GLU A 170 16.25 16.81 -2.24
CA GLU A 170 17.10 17.47 -3.25
C GLU A 170 18.02 16.47 -3.96
N VAL A 171 18.64 15.52 -3.25
CA VAL A 171 19.43 14.45 -3.89
C VAL A 171 18.57 13.65 -4.84
N LEU A 172 17.37 13.22 -4.41
CA LEU A 172 16.44 12.45 -5.25
C LEU A 172 15.99 13.25 -6.47
N LYS A 173 15.75 14.55 -6.34
CA LYS A 173 15.37 15.44 -7.48
C LYS A 173 16.48 15.59 -8.51
N ASN A 174 17.75 15.52 -8.09
CA ASN A 174 18.90 15.69 -8.95
C ASN A 174 19.31 14.45 -9.75
N SER A 175 18.58 13.32 -9.63
CA SER A 175 18.74 12.14 -10.48
C SER A 175 18.67 12.51 -11.98
N GLN A 176 19.40 11.78 -12.80
CA GLN A 176 19.38 11.94 -14.26
C GLN A 176 18.02 11.54 -14.86
N HIS A 177 17.41 10.49 -14.32
CA HIS A 177 16.10 10.02 -14.75
C HIS A 177 14.98 10.71 -13.96
N LYS A 178 13.98 11.25 -14.66
CA LYS A 178 12.86 12.01 -14.08
C LYS A 178 11.54 11.24 -14.09
N GLN A 179 11.55 9.96 -14.49
CA GLN A 179 10.34 9.18 -14.69
C GLN A 179 9.76 8.64 -13.37
N TRP A 180 10.61 8.30 -12.39
CA TRP A 180 10.14 7.83 -11.08
C TRP A 180 9.64 8.97 -10.17
N GLY A 181 8.65 8.64 -9.35
CA GLY A 181 7.95 9.61 -8.52
C GLY A 181 8.67 9.95 -7.21
N ILE A 182 8.44 11.16 -6.69
CA ILE A 182 8.86 11.57 -5.34
C ILE A 182 7.65 12.18 -4.64
N GLN A 183 7.33 11.67 -3.47
CA GLN A 183 6.24 12.16 -2.64
C GLN A 183 6.71 12.34 -1.19
N ALA A 184 6.44 13.51 -0.63
CA ALA A 184 6.55 13.71 0.81
C ALA A 184 5.41 12.97 1.52
N LYS A 185 5.73 12.21 2.57
CA LYS A 185 4.75 11.46 3.34
C LYS A 185 4.75 11.89 4.80
N PRO A 186 3.63 12.42 5.31
CA PRO A 186 3.53 12.75 6.71
C PRO A 186 3.58 11.49 7.58
N LEU A 187 4.16 11.61 8.76
CA LEU A 187 4.18 10.57 9.79
C LEU A 187 3.01 10.73 10.74
N HIS A 188 2.53 9.62 11.25
CA HIS A 188 1.54 9.58 12.32
C HIS A 188 2.23 9.41 13.67
N HIS A 189 1.74 10.11 14.68
CA HIS A 189 2.29 10.07 16.04
C HIS A 189 1.96 8.76 16.76
N THR A 190 0.77 8.24 16.50
CA THR A 190 0.26 7.00 17.08
C THR A 190 -0.16 6.07 15.96
N TRP A 191 0.51 4.94 15.85
CA TRP A 191 0.14 3.91 14.89
C TRP A 191 -0.20 2.63 15.64
N GLU A 192 -1.10 2.72 16.60
CA GLU A 192 -1.69 1.54 17.22
C GLU A 192 -2.68 0.94 16.23
N LEU A 193 -2.39 -0.29 15.80
CA LEU A 193 -3.20 -1.02 14.82
C LEU A 193 -4.63 -1.27 15.32
N ASP A 194 -4.88 -1.16 16.60
CA ASP A 194 -6.16 -1.46 17.22
C ASP A 194 -7.12 -0.25 17.33
N THR A 195 -6.62 0.98 17.16
CA THR A 195 -7.45 2.20 17.24
C THR A 195 -7.19 3.09 16.03
N ALA A 196 -7.86 2.79 14.90
CA ALA A 196 -7.87 3.68 13.72
C ALA A 196 -8.38 5.11 14.07
N GLU A 197 -8.96 5.28 15.25
CA GLU A 197 -9.51 6.52 15.76
C GLU A 197 -8.46 7.49 16.30
N GLU A 198 -7.23 7.03 16.62
CA GLU A 198 -6.17 7.82 17.26
C GLU A 198 -4.95 8.10 16.37
N ARG A 199 -5.09 7.97 15.05
CA ARG A 199 -3.99 8.23 14.11
C ARG A 199 -3.81 9.72 13.86
N ASP A 200 -3.29 10.43 14.84
CA ASP A 200 -2.93 11.83 14.67
C ASP A 200 -1.59 11.98 13.94
N LEU A 201 -1.54 12.95 13.04
CA LEU A 201 -0.28 13.35 12.41
C LEU A 201 0.65 13.97 13.45
N TYR A 202 1.95 13.82 13.24
CA TYR A 202 2.91 14.64 13.96
C TYR A 202 2.57 16.14 13.82
N PRO A 203 2.93 16.99 14.82
CA PRO A 203 2.61 18.41 14.81
C PRO A 203 3.50 19.16 13.78
N TYR A 204 3.09 19.11 12.50
CA TYR A 204 3.71 19.87 11.43
C TYR A 204 3.29 21.35 11.47
N THR A 205 4.23 22.28 11.19
CA THR A 205 3.89 23.68 10.97
C THR A 205 3.05 23.89 9.71
N ALA A 206 2.48 25.08 9.55
CA ALA A 206 1.70 25.41 8.34
C ALA A 206 2.56 25.32 7.06
N GLU A 207 3.81 25.79 7.14
CA GLU A 207 4.78 25.72 6.04
C GLU A 207 5.14 24.26 5.71
N GLN A 208 5.38 23.44 6.72
CA GLN A 208 5.67 22.01 6.54
C GLN A 208 4.51 21.28 5.89
N LYS A 209 3.25 21.61 6.24
CA LYS A 209 2.07 20.98 5.64
C LYS A 209 1.92 21.24 4.15
N GLN A 210 2.47 22.34 3.62
CA GLN A 210 2.36 22.66 2.19
C GLN A 210 3.02 21.60 1.31
N ILE A 211 4.12 20.97 1.77
CA ILE A 211 4.83 19.95 0.97
C ILE A 211 4.00 18.67 0.71
N PHE A 212 2.94 18.46 1.51
CA PHE A 212 2.08 17.26 1.37
C PHE A 212 0.93 17.45 0.38
N GLN A 213 0.71 18.66 -0.13
CA GLN A 213 -0.44 18.98 -0.97
C GLN A 213 -0.35 18.41 -2.39
N ALA A 214 0.89 18.17 -2.86
CA ALA A 214 1.13 17.60 -4.18
C ALA A 214 2.40 16.74 -4.17
N PRO A 215 2.55 15.81 -5.13
CA PRO A 215 3.81 15.13 -5.34
C PRO A 215 4.94 16.12 -5.62
N ILE A 216 6.12 15.93 -5.02
CA ILE A 216 7.33 16.71 -5.30
C ILE A 216 7.75 16.52 -6.76
N ARG A 217 7.63 15.29 -7.24
CA ARG A 217 7.76 14.91 -8.65
C ARG A 217 6.73 13.83 -8.97
N ALA A 218 5.85 14.12 -9.94
CA ALA A 218 4.89 13.15 -10.41
C ALA A 218 5.61 11.96 -11.07
N GLN A 219 5.06 10.76 -10.88
CA GLN A 219 5.55 9.56 -11.56
C GLN A 219 5.08 9.58 -13.01
N ASN A 220 6.02 9.48 -13.95
CA ASN A 220 5.72 9.20 -15.36
C ASN A 220 5.84 7.70 -15.58
N ARG A 221 4.71 7.03 -15.70
CA ARG A 221 4.65 5.58 -15.85
C ARG A 221 5.32 5.15 -17.16
N ILE A 222 6.24 4.21 -17.07
CA ILE A 222 7.03 3.68 -18.20
C ILE A 222 6.82 2.19 -18.45
N SER A 223 6.24 1.49 -17.44
CA SER A 223 6.00 0.07 -17.56
C SER A 223 5.03 -0.22 -18.72
N PRO A 224 5.39 -1.10 -19.66
CA PRO A 224 4.48 -1.51 -20.72
C PRO A 224 3.27 -2.33 -20.20
N ARG A 225 3.32 -2.73 -18.92
CA ARG A 225 2.24 -3.43 -18.23
C ARG A 225 1.15 -2.49 -17.67
N VAL A 226 1.33 -1.16 -17.81
CA VAL A 226 0.31 -0.21 -17.41
C VAL A 226 -0.82 -0.25 -18.42
N ASP A 227 -1.87 -0.94 -18.06
CA ASP A 227 -3.15 -0.95 -18.75
C ASP A 227 -4.11 0.04 -18.05
N SER A 228 -5.01 0.64 -18.82
CA SER A 228 -6.09 1.50 -18.29
C SER A 228 -6.89 0.80 -17.19
N LYS A 229 -7.01 -0.54 -17.24
CA LYS A 229 -7.68 -1.36 -16.22
C LYS A 229 -7.04 -1.29 -14.83
N LEU A 230 -5.76 -0.86 -14.70
CA LEU A 230 -5.10 -0.66 -13.42
C LEU A 230 -5.14 0.80 -12.94
N ASN A 231 -5.88 1.66 -13.63
CA ASN A 231 -6.09 3.03 -13.18
C ASN A 231 -7.13 3.09 -12.06
N ARG A 232 -6.69 3.58 -10.89
CA ARG A 232 -7.50 3.68 -9.66
C ARG A 232 -8.14 5.05 -9.46
N ASP A 233 -8.18 5.89 -10.49
CA ASP A 233 -8.85 7.19 -10.36
C ASP A 233 -10.30 6.99 -9.95
N MET A 234 -10.75 7.81 -9.03
CA MET A 234 -12.07 7.70 -8.44
C MET A 234 -12.92 8.95 -8.68
N TYR A 235 -14.22 8.78 -8.57
CA TYR A 235 -15.20 9.86 -8.54
C TYR A 235 -16.10 9.72 -7.32
N MET A 236 -16.71 10.82 -6.93
CA MET A 236 -17.79 10.85 -5.94
C MET A 236 -19.08 11.41 -6.55
N VAL A 237 -20.20 10.89 -6.08
CA VAL A 237 -21.52 11.42 -6.36
C VAL A 237 -21.99 12.19 -5.12
N THR A 238 -22.41 13.43 -5.32
CA THR A 238 -22.92 14.31 -4.28
C THR A 238 -24.24 14.95 -4.74
N GLU A 239 -24.95 15.65 -3.87
CA GLU A 239 -26.14 16.46 -4.22
C GLU A 239 -25.84 17.46 -5.33
N GLU A 240 -24.60 17.92 -5.47
CA GLU A 240 -24.16 18.89 -6.47
C GLU A 240 -23.72 18.23 -7.80
N GLY A 241 -23.75 16.89 -7.89
CA GLY A 241 -23.35 16.12 -9.05
C GLY A 241 -22.09 15.29 -8.85
N ILE A 242 -21.49 14.87 -9.99
CA ILE A 242 -20.31 14.01 -10.00
C ILE A 242 -19.04 14.86 -9.96
N LYS A 243 -18.12 14.54 -9.07
CA LYS A 243 -16.82 15.20 -8.88
C LYS A 243 -15.70 14.18 -8.80
N ASP A 244 -14.48 14.60 -9.10
CA ASP A 244 -13.29 13.81 -8.85
C ASP A 244 -13.14 13.56 -7.35
N PHE A 245 -12.73 12.35 -7.00
CA PHE A 245 -12.50 11.97 -5.61
C PHE A 245 -11.02 11.69 -5.37
N ASP A 246 -10.42 12.47 -4.48
CA ASP A 246 -9.07 12.25 -4.00
C ASP A 246 -9.13 11.71 -2.55
N PRO A 247 -8.67 10.48 -2.29
CA PRO A 247 -8.68 9.90 -0.94
C PRO A 247 -7.75 10.65 0.04
N TYR A 248 -6.68 11.29 -0.43
CA TYR A 248 -5.86 12.16 0.41
C TYR A 248 -6.63 13.40 0.85
N TRP A 249 -7.34 14.04 -0.08
CA TRP A 249 -8.21 15.16 0.22
C TRP A 249 -9.28 14.75 1.24
N ALA A 250 -9.94 13.61 1.06
CA ALA A 250 -10.96 13.13 1.97
C ALA A 250 -10.43 12.98 3.41
N VAL A 251 -9.28 12.33 3.57
CA VAL A 251 -8.66 12.12 4.90
C VAL A 251 -8.21 13.45 5.52
N THR A 252 -7.62 14.37 4.74
CA THR A 252 -7.14 15.65 5.24
C THR A 252 -8.27 16.63 5.60
N HIS A 253 -9.46 16.45 5.05
CA HIS A 253 -10.67 17.25 5.34
C HIS A 253 -11.65 16.54 6.27
N ASP A 254 -11.20 15.47 6.95
CA ASP A 254 -11.97 14.68 7.92
C ASP A 254 -13.26 14.06 7.33
N ILE A 255 -13.26 13.78 6.02
CA ILE A 255 -14.32 13.05 5.33
C ILE A 255 -14.03 11.56 5.44
N VAL A 256 -14.21 11.01 6.63
CA VAL A 256 -13.75 9.66 6.99
C VAL A 256 -14.85 8.77 7.60
N ASP A 257 -16.03 9.33 7.88
CA ASP A 257 -17.19 8.58 8.38
C ASP A 257 -17.97 7.95 7.22
N TRP A 258 -17.88 6.64 7.11
CA TRP A 258 -18.58 5.84 6.11
C TRP A 258 -19.64 4.92 6.72
N SER A 259 -20.09 5.22 7.95
CA SER A 259 -21.10 4.41 8.63
C SER A 259 -22.39 4.33 7.80
N GLY A 260 -22.92 3.12 7.66
CA GLY A 260 -24.12 2.84 6.88
C GLY A 260 -23.91 2.69 5.36
N PHE A 261 -22.71 2.94 4.85
CA PHE A 261 -22.43 2.69 3.43
C PHE A 261 -22.23 1.20 3.16
N LYS A 262 -22.74 0.72 2.02
CA LYS A 262 -22.34 -0.51 1.41
C LYS A 262 -20.91 -0.34 0.88
N CYS A 263 -19.96 -1.15 1.33
CA CYS A 263 -18.52 -1.04 1.03
C CYS A 263 -18.00 -2.35 0.44
N ASP A 264 -17.19 -2.26 -0.62
CA ASP A 264 -16.60 -3.42 -1.31
C ASP A 264 -15.28 -3.89 -0.66
N ALA A 265 -15.02 -3.50 0.59
CA ALA A 265 -13.94 -4.08 1.39
C ALA A 265 -14.16 -5.60 1.55
N GLY A 266 -13.09 -6.37 1.31
CA GLY A 266 -13.17 -7.83 1.21
C GLY A 266 -13.44 -8.35 -0.21
N ILE A 267 -13.96 -7.52 -1.12
CA ILE A 267 -14.17 -7.88 -2.54
C ILE A 267 -13.03 -7.30 -3.41
N ASN A 268 -12.77 -6.00 -3.28
CA ASN A 268 -11.70 -5.32 -4.04
C ASN A 268 -10.41 -5.15 -3.25
N ARG A 269 -10.43 -5.41 -1.94
CA ARG A 269 -9.28 -5.26 -1.07
C ARG A 269 -9.34 -6.22 0.11
N ILE A 270 -8.18 -6.83 0.42
CA ILE A 270 -7.92 -7.55 1.67
C ILE A 270 -6.56 -7.16 2.22
N TYR A 271 -6.41 -7.30 3.53
CA TYR A 271 -5.17 -7.09 4.26
C TYR A 271 -4.81 -8.32 5.07
N ILE A 272 -3.54 -8.74 5.01
CA ILE A 272 -2.99 -9.84 5.78
C ILE A 272 -1.87 -9.30 6.65
N ASN A 273 -2.03 -9.44 7.96
CA ASN A 273 -1.10 -8.89 8.93
C ASN A 273 0.10 -9.83 9.18
N TYR A 274 1.14 -9.34 9.86
CA TYR A 274 2.36 -10.08 10.22
C TYR A 274 2.09 -11.32 11.10
N ASP A 275 0.97 -11.34 11.82
CA ASP A 275 0.51 -12.48 12.63
C ASP A 275 -0.35 -13.48 11.84
N LYS A 276 -0.35 -13.36 10.51
CA LYS A 276 -1.11 -14.15 9.53
C LYS A 276 -2.62 -13.89 9.52
N ARG A 277 -3.15 -13.00 10.37
CA ARG A 277 -4.59 -12.69 10.40
C ARG A 277 -5.01 -11.83 9.22
N MET A 278 -6.21 -12.14 8.74
CA MET A 278 -6.82 -11.46 7.59
C MET A 278 -7.84 -10.42 8.05
N TYR A 279 -7.91 -9.33 7.29
CA TYR A 279 -8.83 -8.22 7.48
C TYR A 279 -9.33 -7.71 6.15
N LEU A 280 -10.42 -6.94 6.15
CA LEU A 280 -11.00 -6.34 4.95
C LEU A 280 -10.17 -5.15 4.42
N GLY A 281 -9.32 -4.58 5.25
CA GLY A 281 -8.38 -3.51 4.96
C GLY A 281 -7.46 -3.26 6.14
N ALA A 282 -6.39 -2.49 5.96
CA ALA A 282 -5.38 -2.26 7.00
C ALA A 282 -5.94 -1.52 8.24
N GLY A 283 -6.88 -0.60 8.03
CA GLY A 283 -7.61 0.12 9.09
C GLY A 283 -9.03 -0.37 9.32
N CYS A 284 -9.53 -1.32 8.52
CA CYS A 284 -10.91 -1.78 8.60
C CYS A 284 -11.07 -2.82 9.72
N ARG A 285 -11.98 -2.55 10.65
CA ARG A 285 -12.32 -3.42 11.79
C ARG A 285 -13.78 -3.90 11.75
N VAL A 286 -14.44 -3.79 10.59
CA VAL A 286 -15.76 -4.35 10.40
C VAL A 286 -15.68 -5.85 10.58
N GLU A 287 -16.49 -6.38 11.49
CA GLU A 287 -16.54 -7.82 11.75
C GLU A 287 -17.16 -8.57 10.58
N LEU A 288 -16.54 -9.64 10.19
CA LEU A 288 -17.08 -10.61 9.25
C LEU A 288 -16.73 -12.00 9.75
N ASN A 289 -17.74 -12.72 10.21
CA ASN A 289 -17.57 -14.07 10.75
C ASN A 289 -16.83 -14.96 9.75
N ASN A 290 -15.95 -15.81 10.28
CA ASN A 290 -15.13 -16.76 9.53
C ASN A 290 -14.06 -16.15 8.59
N PHE A 291 -13.85 -14.81 8.58
CA PHE A 291 -12.79 -14.19 7.80
C PHE A 291 -11.92 -13.23 8.65
N VAL A 292 -12.54 -12.18 9.21
CA VAL A 292 -11.81 -11.14 9.96
C VAL A 292 -11.21 -11.73 11.23
N GLY A 293 -9.91 -11.53 11.42
CA GLY A 293 -9.15 -12.08 12.54
C GLY A 293 -8.75 -13.54 12.41
N LYS A 294 -9.20 -14.27 11.37
CA LYS A 294 -8.75 -15.64 11.08
C LYS A 294 -7.37 -15.61 10.43
N LYS A 295 -6.54 -16.60 10.72
CA LYS A 295 -5.27 -16.76 10.03
C LYS A 295 -5.47 -17.44 8.68
N TYR A 296 -4.70 -17.02 7.67
CA TYR A 296 -4.84 -17.55 6.31
C TYR A 296 -4.47 -19.04 6.19
N ASN A 297 -3.79 -19.62 7.18
CA ASN A 297 -3.43 -21.03 7.25
C ASN A 297 -4.37 -21.86 8.18
N GLU A 298 -5.45 -21.26 8.63
CA GLU A 298 -6.54 -21.92 9.36
C GLU A 298 -7.76 -22.14 8.44
N GLU A 299 -8.87 -22.62 9.00
CA GLU A 299 -10.14 -22.69 8.31
C GLU A 299 -10.83 -21.32 8.31
N PHE A 300 -11.23 -20.85 7.13
CA PHE A 300 -11.92 -19.57 6.95
C PHE A 300 -12.72 -19.56 5.64
N GLU A 301 -13.60 -18.56 5.50
CA GLU A 301 -14.39 -18.32 4.30
C GLU A 301 -14.09 -16.92 3.76
N PHE A 302 -13.75 -16.81 2.47
CA PHE A 302 -13.59 -15.53 1.83
C PHE A 302 -14.91 -14.75 1.71
N PRO A 303 -14.88 -13.41 1.78
CA PRO A 303 -16.05 -12.58 1.51
C PRO A 303 -16.60 -12.83 0.10
N THR A 304 -17.93 -12.85 -0.03
CA THR A 304 -18.63 -13.06 -1.32
C THR A 304 -19.49 -11.86 -1.71
N LYS A 305 -19.65 -10.88 -0.84
CA LYS A 305 -20.47 -9.68 -1.04
C LYS A 305 -19.94 -8.50 -0.26
N SER A 306 -20.32 -7.30 -0.70
CA SER A 306 -20.05 -6.06 0.01
C SER A 306 -20.60 -6.09 1.44
N ILE A 307 -19.95 -5.36 2.32
CA ILE A 307 -20.34 -5.21 3.73
C ILE A 307 -21.09 -3.89 3.96
N ILE A 308 -21.82 -3.78 5.05
CA ILE A 308 -22.29 -2.48 5.56
C ILE A 308 -21.20 -1.96 6.52
N CYS A 309 -20.65 -0.81 6.17
CA CYS A 309 -19.59 -0.19 6.97
C CYS A 309 -20.17 0.33 8.29
N ASN A 310 -19.48 0.05 9.40
CA ASN A 310 -19.77 0.60 10.72
C ASN A 310 -18.64 1.50 11.25
N GLN A 311 -17.66 1.81 10.39
CA GLN A 311 -16.50 2.60 10.76
C GLN A 311 -16.81 4.09 10.67
N ARG A 312 -16.71 4.80 11.82
CA ARG A 312 -16.80 6.26 11.88
C ARG A 312 -15.52 6.96 11.43
N ARG A 313 -14.40 6.26 11.47
CA ARG A 313 -13.11 6.78 10.98
C ARG A 313 -12.39 5.76 10.10
N CYS A 314 -12.41 5.99 8.80
CA CYS A 314 -11.64 5.25 7.81
C CYS A 314 -10.53 6.16 7.30
N VAL A 315 -9.35 6.11 7.94
CA VAL A 315 -8.22 7.03 7.69
C VAL A 315 -7.08 6.42 6.88
N CYS A 316 -7.10 5.12 6.63
CA CYS A 316 -6.15 4.48 5.73
C CYS A 316 -6.48 4.85 4.28
N ILE A 317 -5.59 5.59 3.61
CA ILE A 317 -5.80 6.04 2.22
C ILE A 317 -6.22 4.90 1.30
N ALA A 318 -5.61 3.73 1.44
CA ALA A 318 -5.93 2.58 0.61
C ALA A 318 -7.31 1.97 0.92
N ASP A 319 -7.80 2.09 2.15
CA ASP A 319 -9.13 1.61 2.55
C ASP A 319 -10.22 2.62 2.14
N VAL A 320 -9.89 3.92 2.15
CA VAL A 320 -10.78 4.98 1.63
C VAL A 320 -11.01 4.81 0.13
N GLN A 321 -10.02 4.31 -0.61
CA GLN A 321 -10.11 4.03 -2.06
C GLN A 321 -11.01 2.84 -2.44
N VAL A 322 -11.59 2.14 -1.48
CA VAL A 322 -12.54 1.06 -1.79
C VAL A 322 -13.90 1.66 -2.14
N PRO A 323 -14.59 1.21 -3.21
CA PRO A 323 -15.92 1.70 -3.58
C PRO A 323 -16.94 1.61 -2.45
N LYS A 324 -17.75 2.65 -2.33
CA LYS A 324 -18.79 2.75 -1.29
C LYS A 324 -20.03 3.43 -1.85
N SER A 325 -21.21 2.97 -1.44
CA SER A 325 -22.51 3.58 -1.82
C SER A 325 -23.52 3.47 -0.67
N ARG A 326 -24.42 4.43 -0.61
CA ARG A 326 -25.62 4.36 0.25
C ARG A 326 -26.70 3.49 -0.35
#